data_812d92f295dd999475f438ae6d835a52
#
_entry.id   812d92f295dd999475f438ae6d835a52
#
_cell.length_a   1.000
_cell.length_b   1.000
_cell.length_c   1.000
_cell.angle_alpha   90.00
_cell.angle_beta   90.00
_cell.angle_gamma   90.00
#
_symmetry.space_group_name_H-M   'P 1'
#
loop_
_entity.id
_entity.type
_entity.pdbx_description
1 polymer ?
#
loop_
_entity_poly.entity_id
_entity_poly.type
_entity_poly.pdbx_seq_one_letter_code
_entity_poly.pdbx_strand_id
1 'polypeptide(L)'
;IAELGLRGNLNYMDDFYPFPNSDKHYLKANPRGLVCHWMAGNVQILGLFALVQTILTKNVNLLKVSAKDGGVFSTLLQAFEGESFTTESGYTVLGNDLLKTIAVVYFSKNAVSLGEEMSKSAAVRIAWGGKEAVETVAGYPAPFDSETVVFGPKLSFAVVAKEELSSWQEAKKLARRVSVDISVFDQTGCASPHNLFIEKKGFI
;
A
#
# COMPACT_ATOMS: atom_id res chain seq x y z
N ILE A 1 -9.45 -5.59 -0.05
CA ILE A 1 -9.21 -4.56 0.98
C ILE A 1 -10.36 -3.54 0.98
N ALA A 2 -10.74 -2.95 -0.15
CA ALA A 2 -11.89 -2.05 -0.25
C ALA A 2 -13.18 -2.73 0.22
N GLU A 3 -13.41 -3.97 -0.18
CA GLU A 3 -14.53 -4.78 0.28
C GLU A 3 -14.58 -4.93 1.79
N LEU A 4 -13.45 -5.25 2.44
CA LEU A 4 -13.37 -5.39 3.89
C LEU A 4 -13.66 -4.07 4.61
N GLY A 5 -13.08 -2.96 4.13
CA GLY A 5 -13.31 -1.62 4.69
C GLY A 5 -14.75 -1.13 4.53
N LEU A 6 -15.43 -1.55 3.47
CA LEU A 6 -16.82 -1.21 3.18
C LEU A 6 -17.82 -2.32 3.57
N ARG A 7 -17.43 -3.19 4.49
CA ARG A 7 -18.27 -4.29 5.00
C ARG A 7 -18.83 -5.20 3.90
N GLY A 8 -18.05 -5.44 2.87
CA GLY A 8 -18.41 -6.28 1.73
C GLY A 8 -19.32 -5.63 0.69
N ASN A 9 -19.61 -4.33 0.80
CA ASN A 9 -20.48 -3.64 -0.14
C ASN A 9 -19.77 -2.45 -0.80
N LEU A 10 -19.30 -2.61 -2.02
CA LEU A 10 -18.63 -1.56 -2.81
C LEU A 10 -19.58 -0.44 -3.25
N ASN A 11 -20.89 -0.68 -3.26
CA ASN A 11 -21.87 0.33 -3.67
C ASN A 11 -21.88 1.57 -2.77
N TYR A 12 -21.38 1.45 -1.53
CA TYR A 12 -21.17 2.62 -0.68
C TYR A 12 -20.26 3.69 -1.28
N MET A 13 -19.41 3.33 -2.24
CA MET A 13 -18.54 4.30 -2.92
C MET A 13 -19.27 5.14 -3.96
N ASP A 14 -20.38 4.65 -4.49
CA ASP A 14 -21.08 5.27 -5.59
C ASP A 14 -22.39 5.94 -5.17
N ASP A 15 -23.11 5.36 -4.21
CA ASP A 15 -24.39 5.88 -3.75
C ASP A 15 -24.68 5.63 -2.28
N PHE A 16 -25.78 6.18 -1.78
CA PHE A 16 -26.30 5.88 -0.47
C PHE A 16 -26.87 4.47 -0.41
N TYR A 17 -26.31 3.65 0.45
CA TYR A 17 -26.74 2.27 0.66
C TYR A 17 -27.19 2.04 2.10
N PRO A 18 -28.19 1.17 2.35
CA PRO A 18 -28.65 0.87 3.69
C PRO A 18 -27.50 0.38 4.59
N PHE A 19 -27.46 0.88 5.82
CA PHE A 19 -26.56 0.35 6.82
C PHE A 19 -26.96 -1.09 7.19
N PRO A 20 -26.02 -2.03 7.35
CA PRO A 20 -26.35 -3.40 7.72
C PRO A 20 -27.26 -3.46 8.94
N ASN A 21 -28.35 -4.20 8.81
CA ASN A 21 -29.41 -4.36 9.85
C ASN A 21 -30.17 -3.08 10.21
N SER A 22 -30.26 -2.11 9.30
CA SER A 22 -31.06 -0.89 9.51
C SER A 22 -31.74 -0.45 8.22
N ASP A 23 -33.07 -0.40 8.23
CA ASP A 23 -33.86 0.12 7.11
C ASP A 23 -33.98 1.65 7.11
N LYS A 24 -33.43 2.32 8.14
CA LYS A 24 -33.58 3.75 8.35
C LYS A 24 -32.30 4.55 8.17
N HIS A 25 -31.15 3.90 8.10
CA HIS A 25 -29.87 4.56 7.99
C HIS A 25 -29.16 4.17 6.69
N TYR A 26 -28.76 5.17 5.95
CA TYR A 26 -28.03 5.04 4.69
C TYR A 26 -26.64 5.64 4.83
N LEU A 27 -25.65 4.99 4.25
CA LEU A 27 -24.27 5.47 4.22
C LEU A 27 -23.79 5.63 2.79
N LYS A 28 -22.92 6.60 2.58
CA LYS A 28 -22.13 6.79 1.37
C LYS A 28 -20.71 7.14 1.78
N ALA A 29 -19.74 6.50 1.15
CA ALA A 29 -18.33 6.84 1.34
C ALA A 29 -17.97 8.03 0.44
N ASN A 30 -17.55 9.13 1.05
CA ASN A 30 -17.06 10.29 0.34
C ASN A 30 -15.53 10.33 0.33
N PRO A 31 -14.90 10.82 -0.75
CA PRO A 31 -13.46 11.03 -0.76
C PRO A 31 -13.05 12.03 0.33
N ARG A 32 -11.88 11.83 0.91
CA ARG A 32 -11.31 12.75 1.90
C ARG A 32 -10.67 13.99 1.25
N GLY A 33 -10.29 13.88 -0.02
CA GLY A 33 -9.64 14.95 -0.76
C GLY A 33 -8.21 14.60 -1.18
N LEU A 34 -7.23 15.43 -0.81
CA LEU A 34 -5.82 15.18 -1.14
C LEU A 34 -5.20 14.16 -0.18
N VAL A 35 -4.75 13.04 -0.75
CA VAL A 35 -3.95 12.03 -0.03
C VAL A 35 -2.47 12.22 -0.36
N CYS A 36 -1.67 12.49 0.64
CA CYS A 36 -0.24 12.62 0.52
C CYS A 36 0.47 11.35 0.98
N HIS A 37 1.29 10.77 0.11
CA HIS A 37 2.01 9.52 0.34
C HIS A 37 3.51 9.79 0.51
N TRP A 38 4.11 9.38 1.60
CA TRP A 38 5.56 9.27 1.77
C TRP A 38 5.98 7.82 1.55
N MET A 39 6.60 7.57 0.39
CA MET A 39 6.86 6.22 -0.08
C MET A 39 8.18 5.66 0.44
N ALA A 40 8.18 4.37 0.83
CA ALA A 40 9.40 3.65 1.14
C ALA A 40 10.20 3.35 -0.14
N GLY A 41 11.52 3.25 0.00
CA GLY A 41 12.42 3.00 -1.14
C GLY A 41 12.86 1.55 -1.30
N ASN A 42 12.43 0.65 -0.42
CA ASN A 42 12.88 -0.74 -0.45
C ASN A 42 12.02 -1.66 -1.35
N VAL A 43 10.73 -1.38 -1.46
CA VAL A 43 9.80 -2.15 -2.30
C VAL A 43 8.84 -1.18 -2.98
N GLN A 44 9.18 -0.75 -4.19
CA GLN A 44 8.43 0.29 -4.93
C GLN A 44 6.99 -0.12 -5.24
N ILE A 45 6.76 -1.41 -5.53
CA ILE A 45 5.42 -1.93 -5.87
C ILE A 45 4.40 -1.72 -4.73
N LEU A 46 4.83 -1.63 -3.47
CA LEU A 46 3.92 -1.35 -2.36
C LEU A 46 3.25 0.01 -2.48
N GLY A 47 3.93 0.97 -3.09
CA GLY A 47 3.36 2.27 -3.40
C GLY A 47 2.18 2.21 -4.35
N LEU A 48 2.24 1.34 -5.35
CA LEU A 48 1.14 1.13 -6.28
C LEU A 48 -0.11 0.58 -5.55
N PHE A 49 0.06 -0.35 -4.61
CA PHE A 49 -1.08 -0.85 -3.82
C PHE A 49 -1.73 0.25 -2.97
N ALA A 50 -0.93 1.12 -2.35
CA ALA A 50 -1.47 2.25 -1.59
C ALA A 50 -2.20 3.23 -2.51
N LEU A 51 -1.63 3.54 -3.67
CA LEU A 51 -2.24 4.42 -4.67
C LEU A 51 -3.57 3.85 -5.19
N VAL A 52 -3.62 2.57 -5.55
CA VAL A 52 -4.86 1.93 -6.03
C VAL A 52 -5.98 2.06 -5.00
N GLN A 53 -5.70 1.87 -3.71
CA GLN A 53 -6.71 2.01 -2.66
C GLN A 53 -7.27 3.42 -2.57
N THR A 54 -6.41 4.43 -2.70
CA THR A 54 -6.82 5.83 -2.60
C THR A 54 -7.52 6.33 -3.87
N ILE A 55 -7.17 5.80 -5.04
CA ILE A 55 -7.90 6.02 -6.29
C ILE A 55 -9.29 5.40 -6.23
N LEU A 56 -9.40 4.15 -5.80
CA LEU A 56 -10.70 3.47 -5.66
C LEU A 56 -11.64 4.22 -4.70
N THR A 57 -11.11 4.92 -3.72
CA THR A 57 -11.87 5.80 -2.83
C THR A 57 -11.99 7.24 -3.34
N LYS A 58 -11.73 7.46 -4.64
CA LYS A 58 -11.97 8.71 -5.39
C LYS A 58 -11.18 9.91 -4.86
N ASN A 59 -9.99 9.68 -4.30
CA ASN A 59 -9.13 10.74 -3.80
C ASN A 59 -8.12 11.21 -4.87
N VAL A 60 -7.64 12.44 -4.71
CA VAL A 60 -6.48 12.97 -5.44
C VAL A 60 -5.20 12.61 -4.69
N ASN A 61 -4.12 12.33 -5.39
CA ASN A 61 -2.94 11.73 -4.82
C ASN A 61 -1.67 12.52 -5.11
N LEU A 62 -0.89 12.81 -4.09
CA LEU A 62 0.44 13.38 -4.18
C LEU A 62 1.44 12.40 -3.55
N LEU A 63 2.33 11.83 -4.38
CA LEU A 63 3.28 10.82 -3.97
C LEU A 63 4.70 11.40 -3.91
N LYS A 64 5.27 11.43 -2.72
CA LYS A 64 6.69 11.71 -2.51
C LYS A 64 7.46 10.39 -2.57
N VAL A 65 8.18 10.17 -3.67
CA VAL A 65 9.02 8.99 -3.86
C VAL A 65 10.37 9.13 -3.16
N SER A 66 11.01 8.01 -2.88
CA SER A 66 12.35 7.98 -2.30
C SER A 66 13.43 8.20 -3.35
N ALA A 67 14.65 8.55 -2.92
CA ALA A 67 15.80 8.64 -3.82
C ALA A 67 16.13 7.29 -4.53
N LYS A 68 15.71 6.18 -3.95
CA LYS A 68 15.91 4.84 -4.49
C LYS A 68 14.86 4.44 -5.55
N ASP A 69 13.85 5.28 -5.80
CA ASP A 69 12.80 4.97 -6.76
C ASP A 69 13.35 4.85 -8.19
N GLY A 70 14.33 5.67 -8.54
CA GLY A 70 14.98 5.61 -9.86
C GLY A 70 14.02 5.84 -11.05
N GLY A 71 12.85 6.44 -10.82
CA GLY A 71 11.82 6.66 -11.84
C GLY A 71 10.88 5.49 -12.08
N VAL A 72 11.01 4.41 -11.31
CA VAL A 72 10.16 3.21 -11.44
C VAL A 72 8.68 3.55 -11.30
N PHE A 73 8.32 4.39 -10.34
CA PHE A 73 6.93 4.75 -10.11
C PHE A 73 6.34 5.55 -11.27
N SER A 74 7.09 6.50 -11.81
CA SER A 74 6.68 7.27 -12.99
C SER A 74 6.50 6.37 -14.22
N THR A 75 7.41 5.41 -14.42
CA THR A 75 7.30 4.42 -15.52
C THR A 75 6.05 3.54 -15.37
N LEU A 76 5.72 3.13 -14.16
CA LEU A 76 4.49 2.36 -13.91
C LEU A 76 3.23 3.18 -14.24
N LEU A 77 3.23 4.48 -13.94
CA LEU A 77 2.11 5.35 -14.27
C LEU A 77 1.96 5.59 -15.76
N GLN A 78 3.06 5.64 -16.53
CA GLN A 78 3.02 5.77 -17.98
C GLN A 78 2.24 4.64 -18.68
N ALA A 79 2.13 3.47 -18.04
CA ALA A 79 1.31 2.37 -18.57
C ALA A 79 -0.19 2.72 -18.70
N PHE A 80 -0.64 3.79 -18.08
CA PHE A 80 -2.03 4.28 -18.21
C PHE A 80 -2.20 5.32 -19.32
N GLU A 81 -1.10 5.86 -19.89
CA GLU A 81 -1.19 6.87 -20.94
C GLU A 81 -1.84 6.31 -22.21
N GLY A 82 -2.91 6.97 -22.66
CA GLY A 82 -3.64 6.58 -23.87
C GLY A 82 -4.54 5.35 -23.70
N GLU A 83 -4.46 4.67 -22.57
CA GLU A 83 -5.29 3.49 -22.31
C GLU A 83 -6.73 3.87 -21.97
N SER A 84 -7.65 2.97 -22.29
CA SER A 84 -9.06 3.09 -21.94
C SER A 84 -9.64 1.75 -21.55
N PHE A 85 -10.58 1.76 -20.63
CA PHE A 85 -11.33 0.59 -20.22
C PHE A 85 -12.83 0.89 -20.24
N THR A 86 -13.62 0.06 -20.92
CA THR A 86 -15.07 0.18 -20.92
C THR A 86 -15.67 -0.91 -20.03
N THR A 87 -16.46 -0.48 -19.04
CA THR A 87 -17.17 -1.37 -18.12
C THR A 87 -18.29 -2.13 -18.83
N GLU A 88 -18.79 -3.20 -18.21
CA GLU A 88 -19.96 -3.94 -18.72
C GLU A 88 -21.21 -3.04 -18.83
N SER A 89 -21.33 -2.01 -18.01
CA SER A 89 -22.40 -1.01 -18.08
C SER A 89 -22.22 0.03 -19.20
N GLY A 90 -21.14 -0.07 -19.99
CA GLY A 90 -20.86 0.84 -21.11
C GLY A 90 -20.16 2.15 -20.71
N TYR A 91 -19.76 2.31 -19.45
CA TYR A 91 -18.99 3.49 -19.01
C TYR A 91 -17.50 3.32 -19.37
N THR A 92 -16.92 4.33 -20.01
CA THR A 92 -15.50 4.32 -20.40
C THR A 92 -14.67 5.17 -19.44
N VAL A 93 -13.67 4.54 -18.86
CA VAL A 93 -12.63 5.18 -18.03
C VAL A 93 -11.40 5.41 -18.89
N LEU A 94 -10.90 6.64 -18.92
CA LEU A 94 -9.67 7.00 -19.62
C LEU A 94 -8.49 7.02 -18.65
N GLY A 95 -7.39 6.36 -19.00
CA GLY A 95 -6.15 6.36 -18.22
C GLY A 95 -5.61 7.78 -18.02
N ASN A 96 -5.71 8.63 -19.03
CA ASN A 96 -5.30 10.03 -18.93
C ASN A 96 -6.11 10.83 -17.91
N ASP A 97 -7.38 10.51 -17.69
CA ASP A 97 -8.18 11.19 -16.65
C ASP A 97 -7.79 10.70 -15.26
N LEU A 98 -7.44 9.42 -15.13
CA LEU A 98 -6.87 8.89 -13.91
C LEU A 98 -5.54 9.59 -13.57
N LEU A 99 -4.65 9.74 -14.54
CA LEU A 99 -3.34 10.38 -14.34
C LEU A 99 -3.44 11.84 -13.90
N LYS A 100 -4.48 12.57 -14.26
CA LYS A 100 -4.73 13.94 -13.78
C LYS A 100 -4.99 14.03 -12.27
N THR A 101 -5.33 12.91 -11.63
CA THR A 101 -5.56 12.82 -10.18
C THR A 101 -4.32 12.42 -9.38
N ILE A 102 -3.18 12.26 -10.05
CA ILE A 102 -1.94 11.75 -9.46
C ILE A 102 -0.78 12.69 -9.77
N ALA A 103 -0.06 13.11 -8.74
CA ALA A 103 1.20 13.81 -8.89
C ALA A 103 2.33 13.04 -8.18
N VAL A 104 3.48 12.93 -8.82
CA VAL A 104 4.68 12.31 -8.24
C VAL A 104 5.75 13.38 -8.08
N VAL A 105 6.31 13.48 -6.88
CA VAL A 105 7.35 14.43 -6.55
C VAL A 105 8.53 13.74 -5.87
N TYR A 106 9.71 14.29 -6.07
CA TYR A 106 10.89 13.92 -5.32
C TYR A 106 11.48 15.15 -4.62
N PHE A 107 11.76 15.02 -3.38
CA PHE A 107 12.62 15.93 -2.62
C PHE A 107 13.39 15.16 -1.54
N SER A 108 14.56 15.72 -1.16
CA SER A 108 15.41 15.12 -0.14
C SER A 108 14.69 15.04 1.21
N LYS A 109 14.99 14.03 2.01
CA LYS A 109 14.51 13.94 3.40
C LYS A 109 14.93 15.14 4.27
N ASN A 110 16.00 15.83 3.87
CA ASN A 110 16.49 17.02 4.56
C ASN A 110 15.74 18.31 4.19
N ALA A 111 14.89 18.27 3.15
CA ALA A 111 14.03 19.38 2.78
C ALA A 111 12.76 19.38 3.65
N VAL A 112 12.94 19.59 4.96
CA VAL A 112 11.86 19.50 5.97
C VAL A 112 10.69 20.41 5.63
N SER A 113 10.96 21.64 5.19
CA SER A 113 9.91 22.61 4.79
C SER A 113 8.97 22.08 3.70
N LEU A 114 9.50 21.35 2.70
CA LEU A 114 8.68 20.74 1.67
C LEU A 114 7.82 19.59 2.22
N GLY A 115 8.37 18.81 3.17
CA GLY A 115 7.62 17.78 3.87
C GLY A 115 6.47 18.36 4.70
N GLU A 116 6.72 19.46 5.40
CA GLU A 116 5.70 20.18 6.17
C GLU A 116 4.59 20.77 5.28
N GLU A 117 4.96 21.43 4.18
CA GLU A 117 3.96 22.00 3.25
C GLU A 117 3.09 20.91 2.61
N MET A 118 3.69 19.79 2.20
CA MET A 118 2.96 18.62 1.74
C MET A 118 2.02 18.08 2.83
N SER A 119 2.47 18.04 4.08
CA SER A 119 1.67 17.57 5.22
C SER A 119 0.50 18.51 5.54
N LYS A 120 0.72 19.82 5.53
CA LYS A 120 -0.32 20.85 5.75
C LYS A 120 -1.42 20.82 4.69
N SER A 121 -1.11 20.35 3.48
CA SER A 121 -2.06 20.25 2.37
C SER A 121 -2.88 18.96 2.41
N ALA A 122 -2.50 17.97 3.24
CA ALA A 122 -3.05 16.63 3.22
C ALA A 122 -4.34 16.49 4.03
N ALA A 123 -5.41 16.00 3.42
CA ALA A 123 -6.56 15.47 4.14
C ALA A 123 -6.27 14.07 4.73
N VAL A 124 -5.40 13.29 4.05
CA VAL A 124 -4.88 12.02 4.56
C VAL A 124 -3.38 11.94 4.29
N ARG A 125 -2.62 11.52 5.27
CA ARG A 125 -1.18 11.25 5.19
C ARG A 125 -0.95 9.76 5.26
N ILE A 126 -0.24 9.20 4.28
CA ILE A 126 0.15 7.78 4.27
C ILE A 126 1.66 7.70 4.31
N ALA A 127 2.22 7.19 5.40
CA ALA A 127 3.65 7.09 5.61
C ALA A 127 4.13 5.64 5.59
N TRP A 128 5.03 5.33 4.65
CA TRP A 128 5.70 4.04 4.53
C TRP A 128 7.18 4.19 4.86
N GLY A 129 7.70 3.35 5.72
CA GLY A 129 9.14 3.35 5.97
C GLY A 129 9.57 2.76 7.30
N GLY A 130 10.86 2.90 7.59
CA GLY A 130 11.42 2.59 8.89
C GLY A 130 10.91 3.56 9.97
N LYS A 131 11.18 3.23 11.24
CA LYS A 131 10.69 3.97 12.41
C LYS A 131 10.93 5.48 12.27
N GLU A 132 12.18 5.89 12.02
CA GLU A 132 12.55 7.31 11.87
C GLU A 132 11.70 8.04 10.82
N ALA A 133 11.50 7.43 9.66
CA ALA A 133 10.76 8.05 8.56
C ALA A 133 9.29 8.26 8.90
N VAL A 134 8.64 7.26 9.49
CA VAL A 134 7.21 7.37 9.84
C VAL A 134 6.99 8.32 11.02
N GLU A 135 7.89 8.34 12.00
CA GLU A 135 7.86 9.29 13.11
C GLU A 135 8.06 10.74 12.63
N THR A 136 8.97 10.95 11.66
CA THR A 136 9.17 12.26 11.04
C THR A 136 7.88 12.77 10.38
N VAL A 137 7.23 11.94 9.55
CA VAL A 137 5.99 12.32 8.89
C VAL A 137 4.86 12.56 9.89
N ALA A 138 4.74 11.71 10.90
CA ALA A 138 3.75 11.87 11.95
C ALA A 138 3.94 13.18 12.75
N GLY A 139 5.19 13.63 12.90
CA GLY A 139 5.55 14.88 13.60
C GLY A 139 5.37 16.16 12.78
N TYR A 140 5.14 16.07 11.46
CA TYR A 140 4.89 17.26 10.65
C TYR A 140 3.55 17.93 11.02
N PRO A 141 3.47 19.27 10.95
CA PRO A 141 2.19 19.98 11.06
C PRO A 141 1.17 19.47 10.07
N ALA A 142 -0.07 19.32 10.51
CA ALA A 142 -1.16 18.84 9.67
C ALA A 142 -2.48 19.56 10.00
N PRO A 143 -3.46 19.61 9.08
CA PRO A 143 -4.80 20.08 9.38
C PRO A 143 -5.43 19.28 10.54
N PHE A 144 -6.29 19.95 11.30
CA PHE A 144 -6.94 19.37 12.47
C PHE A 144 -7.71 18.08 12.17
N ASP A 145 -8.34 18.00 11.01
CA ASP A 145 -9.15 16.88 10.55
C ASP A 145 -8.37 15.89 9.65
N SER A 146 -7.05 16.07 9.52
CA SER A 146 -6.20 15.18 8.73
C SER A 146 -5.99 13.84 9.43
N GLU A 147 -6.15 12.75 8.68
CA GLU A 147 -5.86 11.41 9.14
C GLU A 147 -4.43 10.98 8.81
N THR A 148 -3.82 10.17 9.66
CA THR A 148 -2.48 9.62 9.40
C THR A 148 -2.50 8.10 9.46
N VAL A 149 -2.13 7.47 8.34
CA VAL A 149 -1.99 6.02 8.22
C VAL A 149 -0.50 5.68 8.13
N VAL A 150 -0.01 4.90 9.07
CA VAL A 150 1.41 4.55 9.18
C VAL A 150 1.63 3.07 8.87
N PHE A 151 2.52 2.82 7.91
CA PHE A 151 3.06 1.50 7.59
C PHE A 151 4.52 1.44 8.01
N GLY A 152 4.74 1.26 9.30
CA GLY A 152 6.06 1.19 9.92
C GLY A 152 6.77 -0.14 9.71
N PRO A 153 7.96 -0.33 10.32
CA PRO A 153 8.74 -1.54 10.20
C PRO A 153 7.98 -2.75 10.74
N LYS A 154 8.12 -3.86 10.05
CA LYS A 154 7.61 -5.18 10.45
C LYS A 154 8.76 -6.17 10.48
N LEU A 155 8.67 -7.13 11.39
CA LEU A 155 9.55 -8.30 11.43
C LEU A 155 8.71 -9.50 11.05
N SER A 156 9.21 -10.29 10.10
CA SER A 156 8.60 -11.54 9.68
C SER A 156 9.47 -12.72 10.08
N PHE A 157 8.82 -13.80 10.41
CA PHE A 157 9.45 -15.09 10.66
C PHE A 157 8.64 -16.20 10.00
N ALA A 158 9.28 -17.31 9.68
CA ALA A 158 8.62 -18.50 9.19
C ALA A 158 8.67 -19.61 10.22
N VAL A 159 7.61 -20.42 10.26
CA VAL A 159 7.54 -21.62 11.10
C VAL A 159 7.31 -22.82 10.20
N VAL A 160 8.12 -23.85 10.39
CA VAL A 160 8.00 -25.12 9.69
C VAL A 160 7.57 -26.20 10.69
N ALA A 161 6.39 -26.76 10.47
CA ALA A 161 5.89 -27.88 11.23
C ALA A 161 6.62 -29.17 10.84
N LYS A 162 6.74 -30.12 11.77
CA LYS A 162 7.44 -31.40 11.55
C LYS A 162 6.83 -32.24 10.43
N GLU A 163 5.54 -32.12 10.18
CA GLU A 163 4.80 -32.82 9.14
C GLU A 163 5.30 -32.47 7.75
N GLU A 164 5.78 -31.23 7.54
CA GLU A 164 6.38 -30.78 6.27
C GLU A 164 7.76 -31.36 6.01
N LEU A 165 8.35 -31.98 7.02
CA LEU A 165 9.68 -32.63 6.98
C LEU A 165 9.58 -34.18 7.02
N SER A 166 8.52 -34.73 6.46
CA SER A 166 8.22 -36.17 6.47
C SER A 166 9.19 -37.03 5.65
N SER A 167 9.91 -36.42 4.71
CA SER A 167 10.96 -37.07 3.91
C SER A 167 11.99 -36.06 3.42
N TRP A 168 13.14 -36.53 3.00
CA TRP A 168 14.20 -35.71 2.38
C TRP A 168 13.70 -34.97 1.11
N GLN A 169 12.82 -35.60 0.34
CA GLN A 169 12.25 -34.95 -0.85
C GLN A 169 11.34 -33.79 -0.50
N GLU A 170 10.47 -33.94 0.49
CA GLU A 170 9.59 -32.87 0.97
C GLU A 170 10.40 -31.74 1.63
N ALA A 171 11.39 -32.06 2.45
CA ALA A 171 12.29 -31.07 3.01
C ALA A 171 13.03 -30.26 1.93
N LYS A 172 13.47 -30.91 0.83
CA LYS A 172 14.11 -30.20 -0.29
C LYS A 172 13.16 -29.29 -1.07
N LYS A 173 11.92 -29.71 -1.26
CA LYS A 173 10.88 -28.86 -1.87
C LYS A 173 10.58 -27.63 -0.99
N LEU A 174 10.39 -27.87 0.30
CA LEU A 174 10.15 -26.81 1.27
C LEU A 174 11.32 -25.81 1.32
N ALA A 175 12.57 -26.31 1.39
CA ALA A 175 13.75 -25.46 1.40
C ALA A 175 13.80 -24.51 0.18
N ARG A 176 13.42 -24.98 -1.01
CA ARG A 176 13.33 -24.13 -2.21
C ARG A 176 12.28 -23.02 -2.06
N ARG A 177 11.09 -23.34 -1.52
CA ARG A 177 10.01 -22.36 -1.29
C ARG A 177 10.45 -21.32 -0.25
N VAL A 178 11.01 -21.76 0.86
CA VAL A 178 11.53 -20.88 1.91
C VAL A 178 12.67 -20.00 1.39
N SER A 179 13.55 -20.54 0.52
CA SER A 179 14.61 -19.73 -0.09
C SER A 179 14.06 -18.59 -0.95
N VAL A 180 12.96 -18.81 -1.68
CA VAL A 180 12.29 -17.77 -2.44
C VAL A 180 11.72 -16.71 -1.50
N ASP A 181 11.00 -17.11 -0.45
CA ASP A 181 10.39 -16.18 0.52
C ASP A 181 11.46 -15.33 1.23
N ILE A 182 12.64 -15.90 1.52
CA ILE A 182 13.75 -15.18 2.14
C ILE A 182 14.41 -14.23 1.15
N SER A 183 14.64 -14.65 -0.10
CA SER A 183 15.45 -13.89 -1.07
C SER A 183 14.66 -12.82 -1.83
N VAL A 184 13.34 -12.89 -1.86
CA VAL A 184 12.51 -11.88 -2.53
C VAL A 184 12.82 -10.48 -2.00
N PHE A 185 13.01 -9.53 -2.92
CA PHE A 185 13.42 -8.16 -2.64
C PHE A 185 14.73 -8.03 -1.87
N ASP A 186 15.69 -8.93 -2.10
CA ASP A 186 16.99 -8.95 -1.39
C ASP A 186 16.83 -8.89 0.14
N GLN A 187 15.83 -9.59 0.67
CA GLN A 187 15.49 -9.62 2.09
C GLN A 187 15.11 -8.24 2.69
N THR A 188 14.83 -7.25 1.86
CA THR A 188 14.44 -5.90 2.31
C THR A 188 12.94 -5.73 2.46
N GLY A 189 12.15 -6.69 2.02
CA GLY A 189 10.69 -6.68 2.17
C GLY A 189 10.25 -6.96 3.61
N CYS A 190 9.22 -6.29 4.07
CA CYS A 190 8.66 -6.54 5.41
C CYS A 190 8.07 -7.95 5.57
N ALA A 191 7.77 -8.65 4.48
CA ALA A 191 7.29 -10.02 4.45
C ALA A 191 8.41 -11.06 4.35
N SER A 192 9.67 -10.65 4.08
CA SER A 192 10.79 -11.56 3.99
C SER A 192 11.17 -12.05 5.39
N PRO A 193 11.11 -13.36 5.68
CA PRO A 193 11.37 -13.86 7.02
C PRO A 193 12.86 -13.73 7.38
N HIS A 194 13.13 -13.14 8.55
CA HIS A 194 14.47 -13.00 9.10
C HIS A 194 14.88 -14.21 9.97
N ASN A 195 13.88 -14.93 10.47
CA ASN A 195 14.09 -16.12 11.30
C ASN A 195 13.25 -17.27 10.77
N LEU A 196 13.83 -18.45 10.77
CA LEU A 196 13.14 -19.69 10.45
C LEU A 196 13.13 -20.60 11.69
N PHE A 197 11.96 -20.89 12.21
CA PHE A 197 11.76 -21.82 13.32
C PHE A 197 11.30 -23.16 12.77
N ILE A 198 11.99 -24.22 13.17
CA ILE A 198 11.70 -25.59 12.74
C ILE A 198 11.28 -26.40 13.98
N GLU A 199 10.14 -27.06 13.90
CA GLU A 199 9.66 -27.91 14.97
C GLU A 199 10.60 -29.13 15.12
N LYS A 200 11.06 -29.37 16.36
CA LYS A 200 11.90 -30.55 16.67
C LYS A 200 11.13 -31.85 16.45
N LYS A 201 11.81 -32.91 16.07
CA LYS A 201 11.31 -34.26 15.75
C LYS A 201 10.68 -34.40 14.35
N GLY A 202 11.04 -33.53 13.38
CA GLY A 202 10.93 -33.87 11.98
C GLY A 202 11.91 -34.98 11.59
N PHE A 203 11.81 -35.44 10.36
CA PHE A 203 12.63 -36.54 9.81
C PHE A 203 14.14 -36.26 9.79
N ILE A 204 14.55 -35.00 9.90
CA ILE A 204 15.97 -34.56 9.86
C ILE A 204 16.48 -34.39 11.29
#